data_894dd6b4567817ce7b209a780023ff8d
#
_entry.id   894dd6b4567817ce7b209a780023ff8d
#
_cell.length_a   1.000
_cell.length_b   1.000
_cell.length_c   1.000
_cell.angle_alpha   90.00
_cell.angle_beta   90.00
_cell.angle_gamma   90.00
#
_symmetry.space_group_name_H-M   'P 1'
#
loop_
_entity.id
_entity.type
_entity.pdbx_description
1 polymer ?
#
loop_
_entity_poly.entity_id
_entity_poly.type
_entity_poly.pdbx_seq_one_letter_code
_entity_poly.pdbx_strand_id
1 'polypeptide(L)'
;MEYKENQLRERMQSLIHKEGLTPRAFALKIGKQPNNIYQTLNGERHFPRGFEDAVLKAFPKLNKDWLYFGEGTMYQDDETVKVLPIGTKPRLPRVLSEGHLSDYFMGEKRDLCMEKPIVTQFPDYDFSLFLKTDRMAPNYRRGDELFFKRTQIIEWGSCYLVDTAEGPKFKRIYEEKDSIKCVSYNREEYPDFSIPRNLIYAFYKCVGFLRIL
;
A
#
# COMPACT_ATOMS: atom_id res chain seq x y z
N MET A 1 -26.25 -23.27 -9.29
CA MET A 1 -26.38 -22.41 -10.50
C MET A 1 -27.03 -21.06 -10.17
N GLU A 2 -28.11 -21.07 -9.43
CA GLU A 2 -28.90 -19.88 -9.06
C GLU A 2 -28.12 -18.77 -8.33
N TYR A 3 -27.21 -19.11 -7.44
CA TYR A 3 -26.36 -18.15 -6.71
C TYR A 3 -25.47 -17.30 -7.65
N LYS A 4 -24.86 -17.92 -8.66
CA LYS A 4 -24.01 -17.20 -9.63
C LYS A 4 -24.80 -16.25 -10.53
N GLU A 5 -26.03 -16.63 -10.88
CA GLU A 5 -26.91 -15.78 -11.68
C GLU A 5 -27.41 -14.55 -10.92
N ASN A 6 -27.71 -14.69 -9.62
CA ASN A 6 -28.10 -13.57 -8.78
C ASN A 6 -26.97 -12.54 -8.67
N GLN A 7 -25.75 -12.98 -8.47
CA GLN A 7 -24.58 -12.09 -8.46
C GLN A 7 -24.35 -11.40 -9.82
N LEU A 8 -24.59 -12.08 -10.93
CA LEU A 8 -24.51 -11.46 -12.25
C LEU A 8 -25.61 -10.41 -12.45
N ARG A 9 -26.83 -10.64 -11.95
CA ARG A 9 -27.91 -9.64 -12.00
C ARG A 9 -27.54 -8.38 -11.23
N GLU A 10 -27.03 -8.50 -10.03
CA GLU A 10 -26.56 -7.36 -9.23
C GLU A 10 -25.47 -6.57 -9.95
N ARG A 11 -24.51 -7.25 -10.57
CA ARG A 11 -23.48 -6.58 -11.37
C ARG A 11 -24.07 -5.86 -12.59
N MET A 12 -25.03 -6.46 -13.28
CA MET A 12 -25.69 -5.78 -14.41
C MET A 12 -26.50 -4.59 -13.99
N GLN A 13 -27.22 -4.66 -12.87
CA GLN A 13 -27.92 -3.50 -12.31
C GLN A 13 -26.95 -2.38 -11.92
N SER A 14 -25.82 -2.73 -11.33
CA SER A 14 -24.74 -1.78 -11.00
C SER A 14 -24.13 -1.13 -12.25
N LEU A 15 -23.89 -1.90 -13.31
CA LEU A 15 -23.41 -1.38 -14.60
C LEU A 15 -24.41 -0.42 -15.23
N ILE A 16 -25.69 -0.81 -15.30
CA ILE A 16 -26.77 -0.01 -15.87
C ILE A 16 -26.89 1.33 -15.12
N HIS A 17 -26.85 1.28 -13.80
CA HIS A 17 -26.91 2.47 -12.95
C HIS A 17 -25.68 3.37 -13.14
N LYS A 18 -24.48 2.78 -13.17
CA LYS A 18 -23.22 3.51 -13.35
C LYS A 18 -23.13 4.23 -14.70
N GLU A 19 -23.67 3.60 -15.75
CA GLU A 19 -23.73 4.16 -17.10
C GLU A 19 -24.90 5.14 -17.29
N GLY A 20 -25.75 5.34 -16.29
CA GLY A 20 -26.94 6.19 -16.39
C GLY A 20 -27.96 5.70 -17.42
N LEU A 21 -27.99 4.39 -17.69
CA LEU A 21 -28.87 3.79 -18.69
C LEU A 21 -30.19 3.30 -18.06
N THR A 22 -31.25 3.29 -18.87
CA THR A 22 -32.44 2.50 -18.54
C THR A 22 -32.25 1.05 -18.99
N PRO A 23 -32.94 0.06 -18.40
CA PRO A 23 -32.88 -1.34 -18.86
C PRO A 23 -33.18 -1.50 -20.37
N ARG A 24 -34.07 -0.66 -20.90
CA ARG A 24 -34.36 -0.60 -22.34
C ARG A 24 -33.18 -0.13 -23.15
N ALA A 25 -32.54 0.97 -22.75
CA ALA A 25 -31.36 1.52 -23.44
C ALA A 25 -30.18 0.57 -23.37
N PHE A 26 -29.96 -0.08 -22.23
CA PHE A 26 -28.96 -1.12 -22.06
C PHE A 26 -29.20 -2.28 -23.01
N ALA A 27 -30.44 -2.83 -23.08
CA ALA A 27 -30.79 -3.92 -23.97
C ALA A 27 -30.48 -3.59 -25.44
N LEU A 28 -30.87 -2.41 -25.89
CA LEU A 28 -30.59 -1.93 -27.25
C LEU A 28 -29.08 -1.81 -27.50
N LYS A 29 -28.34 -1.28 -26.55
CA LYS A 29 -26.87 -1.11 -26.63
C LYS A 29 -26.14 -2.46 -26.78
N ILE A 30 -26.58 -3.50 -26.08
CA ILE A 30 -26.01 -4.86 -26.19
C ILE A 30 -26.63 -5.70 -27.32
N GLY A 31 -27.51 -5.11 -28.15
CA GLY A 31 -28.16 -5.79 -29.29
C GLY A 31 -29.14 -6.90 -28.89
N LYS A 32 -29.83 -6.75 -27.76
CA LYS A 32 -30.82 -7.70 -27.27
C LYS A 32 -32.22 -7.08 -27.17
N GLN A 33 -33.23 -7.95 -27.16
CA GLN A 33 -34.62 -7.51 -27.04
C GLN A 33 -34.91 -6.95 -25.63
N PRO A 34 -35.43 -5.72 -25.49
CA PRO A 34 -35.66 -5.08 -24.19
C PRO A 34 -36.48 -5.89 -23.20
N ASN A 35 -37.56 -6.53 -23.67
CA ASN A 35 -38.45 -7.31 -22.82
C ASN A 35 -37.75 -8.54 -22.22
N ASN A 36 -36.90 -9.21 -23.01
CA ASN A 36 -36.11 -10.34 -22.52
C ASN A 36 -35.11 -9.92 -21.44
N ILE A 37 -34.45 -8.79 -21.64
CA ILE A 37 -33.47 -8.24 -20.67
C ILE A 37 -34.17 -7.81 -19.38
N TYR A 38 -35.34 -7.19 -19.49
CA TYR A 38 -36.14 -6.80 -18.32
C TYR A 38 -36.51 -8.03 -17.46
N GLN A 39 -37.02 -9.08 -18.09
CA GLN A 39 -37.34 -10.34 -17.40
C GLN A 39 -36.11 -11.00 -16.78
N THR A 40 -34.96 -10.96 -17.46
CA THR A 40 -33.71 -11.50 -16.95
C THR A 40 -33.21 -10.72 -15.73
N LEU A 41 -33.27 -9.39 -15.77
CA LEU A 41 -32.82 -8.54 -14.65
C LEU A 41 -33.75 -8.67 -13.43
N ASN A 42 -35.02 -8.97 -13.64
CA ASN A 42 -36.00 -9.23 -12.56
C ASN A 42 -35.96 -10.66 -12.00
N GLY A 43 -35.15 -11.55 -12.59
CA GLY A 43 -35.04 -12.93 -12.14
C GLY A 43 -36.10 -13.89 -12.70
N GLU A 44 -36.97 -13.41 -13.60
CA GLU A 44 -38.03 -14.21 -14.21
C GLU A 44 -37.50 -15.12 -15.33
N ARG A 45 -36.26 -14.86 -15.78
CA ARG A 45 -35.62 -15.58 -16.87
C ARG A 45 -34.10 -15.68 -16.66
N HIS A 46 -33.51 -16.77 -17.18
CA HIS A 46 -32.06 -16.97 -17.18
C HIS A 46 -31.36 -16.06 -18.22
N PHE A 47 -30.06 -15.77 -17.98
CA PHE A 47 -29.26 -15.06 -18.96
C PHE A 47 -29.13 -15.86 -20.25
N PRO A 48 -29.35 -15.25 -21.43
CA PRO A 48 -29.21 -15.95 -22.68
C PRO A 48 -27.73 -16.28 -22.98
N ARG A 49 -27.47 -17.33 -23.74
CA ARG A 49 -26.12 -17.69 -24.19
C ARG A 49 -25.47 -16.49 -24.90
N GLY A 50 -24.18 -16.25 -24.63
CA GLY A 50 -23.42 -15.13 -25.20
C GLY A 50 -23.88 -13.77 -24.71
N PHE A 51 -24.56 -13.71 -23.55
CA PHE A 51 -24.97 -12.45 -22.94
C PHE A 51 -23.74 -11.64 -22.52
N GLU A 52 -22.81 -12.25 -21.81
CA GLU A 52 -21.59 -11.63 -21.32
C GLU A 52 -20.72 -11.12 -22.46
N ASP A 53 -20.61 -11.89 -23.56
CA ASP A 53 -19.88 -11.46 -24.75
C ASP A 53 -20.51 -10.23 -25.42
N ALA A 54 -21.87 -10.18 -25.45
CA ALA A 54 -22.57 -9.02 -25.97
C ALA A 54 -22.37 -7.78 -25.09
N VAL A 55 -22.32 -7.96 -23.76
CA VAL A 55 -22.00 -6.90 -22.80
C VAL A 55 -20.56 -6.41 -23.00
N LEU A 56 -19.57 -7.29 -23.06
CA LEU A 56 -18.17 -6.91 -23.27
C LEU A 56 -17.94 -6.19 -24.60
N LYS A 57 -18.67 -6.61 -25.66
CA LYS A 57 -18.62 -5.92 -26.95
C LYS A 57 -19.20 -4.53 -26.91
N ALA A 58 -20.29 -4.33 -26.16
CA ALA A 58 -20.95 -3.03 -26.01
C ALA A 58 -20.24 -2.09 -25.04
N PHE A 59 -19.46 -2.65 -24.11
CA PHE A 59 -18.69 -1.93 -23.08
C PHE A 59 -17.22 -2.42 -23.08
N PRO A 60 -16.41 -1.97 -24.05
CA PRO A 60 -15.03 -2.48 -24.22
C PRO A 60 -14.10 -2.23 -23.03
N LYS A 61 -14.43 -1.23 -22.20
CA LYS A 61 -13.68 -0.89 -20.97
C LYS A 61 -14.08 -1.73 -19.75
N LEU A 62 -15.12 -2.55 -19.88
CA LEU A 62 -15.60 -3.38 -18.79
C LEU A 62 -14.59 -4.47 -18.44
N ASN A 63 -14.27 -4.61 -17.16
CA ASN A 63 -13.36 -5.64 -16.69
C ASN A 63 -14.03 -7.01 -16.78
N LYS A 64 -13.37 -7.95 -17.49
CA LYS A 64 -13.85 -9.32 -17.67
C LYS A 64 -13.96 -10.07 -16.34
N ASP A 65 -12.95 -9.93 -15.47
CA ASP A 65 -12.91 -10.63 -14.20
C ASP A 65 -14.01 -10.11 -13.26
N TRP A 66 -14.27 -8.79 -13.31
CA TRP A 66 -15.42 -8.22 -12.62
C TRP A 66 -16.74 -8.75 -13.18
N LEU A 67 -16.90 -8.83 -14.50
CA LEU A 67 -18.13 -9.32 -15.12
C LEU A 67 -18.41 -10.79 -14.77
N TYR A 68 -17.40 -11.67 -14.92
CA TYR A 68 -17.58 -13.10 -14.72
C TYR A 68 -17.54 -13.54 -13.27
N PHE A 69 -16.64 -12.96 -12.47
CA PHE A 69 -16.34 -13.44 -11.12
C PHE A 69 -16.65 -12.43 -10.02
N GLY A 70 -16.84 -11.15 -10.37
CA GLY A 70 -17.01 -10.06 -9.39
C GLY A 70 -15.67 -9.58 -8.81
N GLU A 71 -14.55 -9.95 -9.44
CA GLU A 71 -13.21 -9.61 -8.97
C GLU A 71 -12.69 -8.31 -9.61
N GLY A 72 -12.03 -7.49 -8.81
CA GLY A 72 -11.48 -6.22 -9.26
C GLY A 72 -12.51 -5.09 -9.39
N THR A 73 -12.16 -4.06 -10.18
CA THR A 73 -13.02 -2.91 -10.46
C THR A 73 -13.89 -3.16 -11.69
N MET A 74 -15.07 -2.52 -11.75
CA MET A 74 -16.04 -2.66 -12.85
C MET A 74 -15.44 -2.37 -14.22
N TYR A 75 -14.60 -1.35 -14.32
CA TYR A 75 -13.91 -1.02 -15.56
C TYR A 75 -12.44 -1.42 -15.48
N GLN A 76 -11.92 -1.96 -16.58
CA GLN A 76 -10.49 -1.92 -16.80
C GLN A 76 -10.16 -0.44 -16.88
N ASP A 77 -9.38 0.04 -15.94
CA ASP A 77 -8.78 1.35 -16.08
C ASP A 77 -8.11 1.37 -17.45
N ASP A 78 -8.47 2.36 -18.25
CA ASP A 78 -7.83 2.56 -19.55
C ASP A 78 -6.33 2.47 -19.32
N GLU A 79 -5.66 1.46 -19.90
CA GLU A 79 -4.20 1.47 -20.07
C GLU A 79 -3.79 2.51 -21.14
N THR A 80 -4.44 3.64 -21.18
CA THR A 80 -3.65 4.84 -21.31
C THR A 80 -2.80 4.80 -20.07
N VAL A 81 -1.50 4.53 -20.24
CA VAL A 81 -0.51 4.71 -19.22
C VAL A 81 -0.99 5.86 -18.33
N LYS A 82 -1.88 5.54 -17.35
CA LYS A 82 -1.91 6.29 -16.14
C LYS A 82 -0.50 6.03 -15.68
N VAL A 83 0.35 7.00 -15.92
CA VAL A 83 1.39 7.27 -14.97
C VAL A 83 0.60 7.29 -13.68
N LEU A 84 0.50 6.12 -13.03
CA LEU A 84 -0.01 6.00 -11.67
C LEU A 84 0.75 7.12 -11.01
N PRO A 85 0.10 8.13 -10.41
CA PRO A 85 0.86 9.12 -9.69
C PRO A 85 1.75 8.28 -8.82
N ILE A 86 3.06 8.29 -9.14
CA ILE A 86 4.03 7.38 -8.55
C ILE A 86 3.71 7.52 -7.08
N GLY A 87 3.15 6.45 -6.47
CA GLY A 87 2.58 6.56 -5.14
C GLY A 87 3.64 7.24 -4.29
N THR A 88 3.27 8.18 -3.46
CA THR A 88 4.22 8.88 -2.61
C THR A 88 4.31 8.16 -1.28
N LYS A 89 5.49 8.15 -0.71
CA LYS A 89 5.75 7.69 0.65
C LYS A 89 6.28 8.86 1.48
N PRO A 90 5.93 8.94 2.76
CA PRO A 90 6.43 10.01 3.61
C PRO A 90 7.95 9.91 3.77
N ARG A 91 8.63 11.03 3.59
CA ARG A 91 10.03 11.19 3.98
C ARG A 91 10.05 12.01 5.27
N LEU A 92 10.59 11.41 6.31
CA LEU A 92 10.74 12.08 7.60
C LEU A 92 11.85 13.15 7.55
N PRO A 93 11.78 14.17 8.40
CA PRO A 93 12.82 15.19 8.49
C PRO A 93 14.14 14.59 8.96
N ARG A 94 15.27 15.22 8.57
CA ARG A 94 16.62 14.80 8.99
C ARG A 94 16.81 14.78 10.50
N VAL A 95 16.12 15.66 11.20
CA VAL A 95 16.14 15.75 12.64
C VAL A 95 14.80 15.24 13.13
N LEU A 96 14.81 14.04 13.68
CA LEU A 96 13.69 13.55 14.45
C LEU A 96 13.84 14.16 15.85
N SER A 97 12.94 15.06 16.21
CA SER A 97 12.85 15.59 17.57
C SER A 97 12.40 14.47 18.51
N GLU A 98 12.52 14.71 19.80
CA GLU A 98 11.94 13.82 20.82
C GLU A 98 10.45 13.58 20.55
N GLY A 99 9.97 12.38 20.83
CA GLY A 99 8.60 11.94 20.59
C GLY A 99 8.52 10.69 19.71
N HIS A 100 7.28 10.24 19.49
CA HIS A 100 7.01 9.01 18.77
C HIS A 100 7.02 9.21 17.25
N LEU A 101 7.39 8.19 16.52
CA LEU A 101 7.28 8.20 15.04
C LEU A 101 5.85 8.39 14.57
N SER A 102 4.85 7.91 15.33
CA SER A 102 3.43 8.15 15.04
C SER A 102 3.07 9.63 14.89
N ASP A 103 3.74 10.53 15.61
CA ASP A 103 3.50 11.97 15.52
C ASP A 103 3.82 12.52 14.12
N TYR A 104 4.78 11.90 13.44
CA TYR A 104 5.14 12.25 12.06
C TYR A 104 4.21 11.62 11.01
N PHE A 105 3.44 10.59 11.34
CA PHE A 105 2.53 9.96 10.39
C PHE A 105 1.11 10.52 10.48
N MET A 106 0.62 10.75 11.69
CA MET A 106 -0.78 11.12 11.93
C MET A 106 -0.96 12.27 12.91
N GLY A 107 0.12 12.75 13.59
CA GLY A 107 0.09 13.77 14.62
C GLY A 107 0.52 15.17 14.15
N GLU A 108 0.81 16.02 15.14
CA GLU A 108 1.16 17.44 14.93
C GLU A 108 2.43 17.67 14.08
N LYS A 109 3.29 16.66 13.95
CA LYS A 109 4.55 16.74 13.19
C LYS A 109 4.41 16.28 11.73
N ARG A 110 3.21 15.93 11.27
CA ARG A 110 2.97 15.45 9.91
C ARG A 110 3.41 16.46 8.85
N ASP A 111 3.17 17.74 9.09
CA ASP A 111 3.53 18.82 8.16
C ASP A 111 5.05 18.98 7.96
N LEU A 112 5.85 18.39 8.84
CA LEU A 112 7.31 18.34 8.69
C LEU A 112 7.78 17.25 7.72
N CYS A 113 6.92 16.33 7.35
CA CYS A 113 7.21 15.25 6.41
C CYS A 113 7.07 15.75 4.97
N MET A 114 7.97 15.30 4.11
CA MET A 114 7.89 15.53 2.68
C MET A 114 7.39 14.26 2.00
N GLU A 115 6.41 14.38 1.12
CA GLU A 115 6.02 13.27 0.25
C GLU A 115 7.04 13.12 -0.88
N LYS A 116 7.48 11.88 -1.12
CA LYS A 116 8.44 11.53 -2.16
C LYS A 116 7.90 10.39 -3.03
N PRO A 117 8.20 10.38 -4.33
CA PRO A 117 7.89 9.26 -5.19
C PRO A 117 8.45 7.94 -4.62
N ILE A 118 7.71 6.86 -4.81
CA ILE A 118 8.16 5.53 -4.41
C ILE A 118 9.42 5.15 -5.21
N VAL A 119 10.42 4.65 -4.51
CA VAL A 119 11.63 4.09 -5.14
C VAL A 119 11.37 2.60 -5.37
N THR A 120 10.97 2.26 -6.60
CA THR A 120 10.48 0.92 -6.98
C THR A 120 11.55 -0.18 -6.95
N GLN A 121 12.83 0.18 -6.95
CA GLN A 121 13.94 -0.78 -6.85
C GLN A 121 14.14 -1.38 -5.45
N PHE A 122 13.46 -0.83 -4.45
CA PHE A 122 13.49 -1.37 -3.10
C PHE A 122 12.25 -2.22 -2.82
N PRO A 123 12.37 -3.20 -1.89
CA PRO A 123 11.20 -3.86 -1.34
C PRO A 123 10.20 -2.86 -0.79
N ASP A 124 8.96 -3.28 -0.61
CA ASP A 124 7.94 -2.46 0.02
C ASP A 124 8.43 -1.85 1.34
N TYR A 125 8.30 -0.53 1.46
CA TYR A 125 8.69 0.26 2.62
C TYR A 125 7.58 1.24 2.99
N ASP A 126 7.56 1.69 4.23
CA ASP A 126 6.52 2.60 4.70
C ASP A 126 6.94 4.06 4.61
N PHE A 127 8.21 4.35 4.90
CA PHE A 127 8.76 5.70 4.86
C PHE A 127 10.28 5.69 4.65
N SER A 128 10.82 6.88 4.36
CA SER A 128 12.26 7.11 4.32
C SER A 128 12.69 8.24 5.26
N LEU A 129 13.96 8.28 5.59
CA LEU A 129 14.59 9.42 6.26
C LEU A 129 16.05 9.59 5.82
N PHE A 130 16.55 10.83 5.89
CA PHE A 130 17.98 11.10 5.75
C PHE A 130 18.71 10.90 7.07
N LEU A 131 19.77 10.11 7.03
CA LEU A 131 20.64 9.94 8.19
C LEU A 131 21.43 11.24 8.47
N LYS A 132 21.34 11.71 9.72
CA LYS A 132 22.00 12.96 10.14
C LYS A 132 23.39 12.74 10.72
N THR A 133 23.69 11.55 11.22
CA THR A 133 24.89 11.24 12.02
C THR A 133 25.68 10.10 11.42
N ASP A 134 26.97 9.99 11.79
CA ASP A 134 27.87 8.93 11.37
C ASP A 134 27.94 7.76 12.38
N ARG A 135 26.97 7.66 13.29
CA ARG A 135 26.91 6.58 14.31
C ARG A 135 26.91 5.18 13.69
N MET A 136 26.41 5.09 12.47
CA MET A 136 26.33 3.82 11.74
C MET A 136 27.34 3.73 10.58
N ALA A 137 28.34 4.61 10.55
CA ALA A 137 29.45 4.48 9.63
C ALA A 137 30.31 3.23 9.96
N PRO A 138 31.00 2.63 8.97
CA PRO A 138 31.05 3.04 7.56
C PRO A 138 29.86 2.57 6.72
N ASN A 139 28.98 1.69 7.26
CA ASN A 139 27.91 1.04 6.50
C ASN A 139 26.83 2.04 6.07
N TYR A 140 26.41 2.90 6.99
CA TYR A 140 25.46 3.99 6.76
C TYR A 140 26.11 5.31 7.20
N ARG A 141 26.11 6.30 6.30
CA ARG A 141 26.80 7.58 6.52
C ARG A 141 25.81 8.73 6.57
N ARG A 142 26.21 9.83 7.14
CA ARG A 142 25.48 11.10 7.07
C ARG A 142 25.12 11.43 5.62
N GLY A 143 23.84 11.72 5.37
CA GLY A 143 23.32 12.04 4.03
C GLY A 143 22.73 10.85 3.27
N ASP A 144 22.96 9.62 3.72
CA ASP A 144 22.24 8.47 3.17
C ASP A 144 20.73 8.61 3.42
N GLU A 145 19.91 8.29 2.42
CA GLU A 145 18.48 8.13 2.58
C GLU A 145 18.17 6.67 2.86
N LEU A 146 17.61 6.41 4.03
CA LEU A 146 17.28 5.07 4.51
C LEU A 146 15.79 4.81 4.32
N PHE A 147 15.43 3.57 3.96
CA PHE A 147 14.07 3.12 3.74
C PHE A 147 13.66 2.12 4.81
N PHE A 148 12.50 2.31 5.42
CA PHE A 148 12.05 1.56 6.58
C PHE A 148 10.70 0.93 6.36
N LYS A 149 10.55 -0.30 6.87
CA LYS A 149 9.28 -1.00 6.95
C LYS A 149 8.97 -1.41 8.38
N ARG A 150 7.76 -1.11 8.85
CA ARG A 150 7.27 -1.56 10.15
C ARG A 150 7.19 -3.09 10.16
N THR A 151 7.64 -3.69 11.25
CA THR A 151 7.60 -5.15 11.42
C THR A 151 7.37 -5.54 12.87
N GLN A 152 6.73 -6.69 13.07
CA GLN A 152 6.62 -7.36 14.36
C GLN A 152 7.61 -8.52 14.48
N ILE A 153 8.17 -8.96 13.35
CA ILE A 153 9.15 -10.04 13.29
C ILE A 153 10.54 -9.42 13.30
N ILE A 154 11.32 -9.76 14.33
CA ILE A 154 12.66 -9.23 14.53
C ILE A 154 13.72 -10.23 14.04
N GLU A 155 14.56 -9.77 13.13
CA GLU A 155 15.76 -10.48 12.70
C GLU A 155 16.96 -9.89 13.47
N TRP A 156 17.40 -10.60 14.47
CA TRP A 156 18.53 -10.18 15.31
C TRP A 156 19.82 -10.02 14.51
N GLY A 157 20.58 -8.96 14.82
CA GLY A 157 21.78 -8.58 14.07
C GLY A 157 21.51 -7.70 12.85
N SER A 158 20.24 -7.44 12.51
CA SER A 158 19.84 -6.49 11.43
C SER A 158 19.67 -5.06 11.94
N CYS A 159 19.59 -4.10 11.02
CA CYS A 159 19.46 -2.69 11.33
C CYS A 159 17.99 -2.25 11.40
N TYR A 160 17.64 -1.58 12.46
CA TYR A 160 16.29 -1.08 12.74
C TYR A 160 16.30 0.39 13.19
N LEU A 161 15.28 1.13 12.78
CA LEU A 161 14.86 2.30 13.51
C LEU A 161 13.90 1.83 14.61
N VAL A 162 14.34 1.93 15.86
CA VAL A 162 13.58 1.55 17.04
C VAL A 162 12.90 2.80 17.58
N ASP A 163 11.57 2.81 17.62
CA ASP A 163 10.78 3.88 18.20
C ASP A 163 10.69 3.69 19.71
N THR A 164 11.16 4.65 20.47
CA THR A 164 11.28 4.53 21.92
C THR A 164 10.71 5.76 22.65
N ALA A 165 10.50 5.64 23.94
CA ALA A 165 10.09 6.75 24.80
C ALA A 165 11.03 7.98 24.72
N GLU A 166 12.33 7.75 24.41
CA GLU A 166 13.34 8.80 24.26
C GLU A 166 13.52 9.26 22.79
N GLY A 167 12.60 8.88 21.91
CA GLY A 167 12.64 9.11 20.49
C GLY A 167 13.31 7.98 19.68
N PRO A 168 13.28 8.06 18.36
CA PRO A 168 13.74 7.00 17.47
C PRO A 168 15.25 6.85 17.47
N LYS A 169 15.71 5.59 17.50
CA LYS A 169 17.13 5.21 17.50
C LYS A 169 17.42 4.27 16.32
N PHE A 170 18.28 4.67 15.37
CA PHE A 170 18.72 3.78 14.29
C PHE A 170 19.96 3.01 14.71
N LYS A 171 19.82 1.67 14.87
CA LYS A 171 20.84 0.77 15.41
C LYS A 171 20.76 -0.62 14.81
N ARG A 172 21.85 -1.36 14.91
CA ARG A 172 21.85 -2.82 14.83
C ARG A 172 21.37 -3.38 16.16
N ILE A 173 20.40 -4.28 16.16
CA ILE A 173 19.79 -4.76 17.40
C ILE A 173 20.07 -6.25 17.62
N TYR A 174 20.21 -6.61 18.89
CA TYR A 174 20.41 -7.98 19.34
C TYR A 174 19.49 -8.28 20.50
N GLU A 175 19.17 -9.56 20.65
CA GLU A 175 18.31 -10.02 21.71
C GLU A 175 19.02 -9.98 23.08
N GLU A 176 18.32 -9.51 24.08
CA GLU A 176 18.62 -9.66 25.51
C GLU A 176 17.33 -10.04 26.22
N LYS A 177 17.45 -10.61 27.43
CA LYS A 177 16.32 -11.19 28.17
C LYS A 177 15.13 -10.20 28.31
N ASP A 178 15.36 -9.04 28.93
CA ASP A 178 14.34 -8.04 29.25
C ASP A 178 14.54 -6.70 28.51
N SER A 179 15.50 -6.68 27.60
CA SER A 179 15.91 -5.52 26.82
C SER A 179 16.25 -5.89 25.38
N ILE A 180 16.62 -4.92 24.58
CA ILE A 180 17.34 -5.10 23.33
C ILE A 180 18.70 -4.41 23.43
N LYS A 181 19.74 -5.06 22.95
CA LYS A 181 21.06 -4.45 22.80
C LYS A 181 21.12 -3.69 21.49
N CYS A 182 21.44 -2.41 21.57
CA CYS A 182 21.61 -1.50 20.46
C CYS A 182 23.10 -1.26 20.18
N VAL A 183 23.52 -1.59 18.97
CA VAL A 183 24.92 -1.58 18.56
C VAL A 183 25.10 -0.60 17.40
N SER A 184 26.07 0.31 17.53
CA SER A 184 26.54 1.17 16.44
C SER A 184 27.59 0.43 15.60
N TYR A 185 27.73 0.77 14.31
CA TYR A 185 28.90 0.33 13.55
C TYR A 185 30.14 1.13 13.95
N ASN A 186 30.00 2.44 14.20
CA ASN A 186 31.06 3.29 14.75
C ASN A 186 31.09 3.15 16.29
N ARG A 187 31.63 2.02 16.78
CA ARG A 187 31.65 1.68 18.21
C ARG A 187 32.68 2.50 19.02
N GLU A 188 33.72 3.00 18.35
CA GLU A 188 34.78 3.77 19.03
C GLU A 188 34.20 5.07 19.61
N GLU A 189 33.33 5.74 18.85
CA GLU A 189 32.69 6.99 19.28
C GLU A 189 31.32 6.77 19.99
N TYR A 190 30.63 5.67 19.62
CA TYR A 190 29.27 5.41 20.08
C TYR A 190 29.14 4.00 20.68
N PRO A 191 29.35 3.88 21.99
CA PRO A 191 29.29 2.60 22.69
C PRO A 191 27.91 1.95 22.58
N ASP A 192 27.92 0.62 22.74
CA ASP A 192 26.70 -0.16 22.81
C ASP A 192 25.86 0.24 24.05
N PHE A 193 24.55 0.14 23.95
CA PHE A 193 23.63 0.36 25.06
C PHE A 193 22.41 -0.55 24.92
N SER A 194 21.66 -0.73 26.01
CA SER A 194 20.45 -1.55 26.00
C SER A 194 19.22 -0.69 26.26
N ILE A 195 18.10 -1.06 25.63
CA ILE A 195 16.79 -0.42 25.81
C ILE A 195 15.84 -1.45 26.41
N PRO A 196 15.23 -1.18 27.56
CA PRO A 196 14.19 -2.02 28.13
C PRO A 196 13.02 -2.21 27.16
N ARG A 197 12.49 -3.43 27.05
CA ARG A 197 11.41 -3.73 26.07
C ARG A 197 10.15 -2.90 26.29
N ASN A 198 9.83 -2.54 27.54
CA ASN A 198 8.68 -1.70 27.90
C ASN A 198 8.79 -0.22 27.47
N LEU A 199 9.98 0.23 27.04
CA LEU A 199 10.20 1.58 26.50
C LEU A 199 10.19 1.60 24.96
N ILE A 200 9.89 0.47 24.31
CA ILE A 200 9.88 0.34 22.87
C ILE A 200 8.44 0.29 22.36
N TYR A 201 8.11 1.16 21.43
CA TYR A 201 6.78 1.27 20.85
C TYR A 201 6.65 0.57 19.50
N ALA A 202 7.71 0.60 18.68
CA ALA A 202 7.70 -0.05 17.39
C ALA A 202 9.11 -0.31 16.83
N PHE A 203 9.18 -1.28 15.91
CA PHE A 203 10.37 -1.60 15.15
C PHE A 203 10.12 -1.36 13.67
N TYR A 204 11.08 -0.69 13.02
CA TYR A 204 11.07 -0.44 11.58
C TYR A 204 12.38 -0.96 11.00
N LYS A 205 12.28 -2.06 10.25
CA LYS A 205 13.45 -2.67 9.61
C LYS A 205 13.97 -1.77 8.51
N CYS A 206 15.29 -1.54 8.46
CA CYS A 206 15.93 -0.89 7.32
C CYS A 206 15.96 -1.89 6.15
N VAL A 207 15.21 -1.61 5.09
CA VAL A 207 15.07 -2.48 3.92
C VAL A 207 15.96 -2.06 2.75
N GLY A 208 16.58 -0.88 2.84
CA GLY A 208 17.52 -0.38 1.85
C GLY A 208 17.97 1.05 2.15
N PHE A 209 18.91 1.53 1.36
CA PHE A 209 19.35 2.93 1.43
C PHE A 209 19.84 3.44 0.06
N LEU A 210 19.79 4.74 -0.14
CA LEU A 210 20.39 5.45 -1.25
C LEU A 210 21.52 6.35 -0.75
N ARG A 211 22.65 6.28 -1.43
CA ARG A 211 23.79 7.17 -1.21
C ARG A 211 24.03 8.01 -2.45
N ILE A 212 24.03 9.32 -2.29
CA ILE A 212 24.46 10.26 -3.33
C ILE A 212 25.98 10.40 -3.18
N LEU A 213 26.70 9.99 -4.20
CA LEU A 213 28.16 10.09 -4.29
C LEU A 213 28.60 11.51 -4.65
#